data_60f341d1ac4d1585cd78e16b4dd3ea79
#
_entry.id   60f341d1ac4d1585cd78e16b4dd3ea79
#
_cell.length_a   1.000
_cell.length_b   1.000
_cell.length_c   1.000
_cell.angle_alpha   90.00
_cell.angle_beta   90.00
_cell.angle_gamma   90.00
#
_symmetry.space_group_name_H-M   'P 1'
#
loop_
_entity.id
_entity.type
_entity.pdbx_description
1 polymer ?
#
loop_
_entity_poly.entity_id
_entity_poly.type
_entity_poly.pdbx_seq_one_letter_code
_entity_poly.pdbx_strand_id
1 'polypeptide(L)'
;AIPFDIPSLLTAQDKFDIILYMYKNEFGYEALPEVIKKYNLDDLKYVEGEAKPCYVMTSEEISKIYEQANFILTFEDKLNVVVQRIYQHYKGYSSIDEIRDMNIDGISGGVSGLPESFLSQVAQTDGDYLNEVMEHKVPRACDSIWIFFQGKSIRLAFLSFGSEAELKRVCQNIYKYNNPGQLSDTNGYKINEMKDGSRVVVVRPSFSET
;
A
#
# COMPACT_ATOMS: atom_id res chain seq x y z
N ALA A 1 12.67 9.10 -11.78
CA ALA A 1 14.04 8.86 -11.29
C ALA A 1 14.05 9.11 -9.78
N ILE A 2 14.76 8.29 -9.02
CA ILE A 2 14.91 8.45 -7.55
C ILE A 2 16.07 9.42 -7.31
N PRO A 3 15.86 10.57 -6.63
CA PRO A 3 16.89 11.60 -6.44
C PRO A 3 17.78 11.30 -5.21
N PHE A 4 18.57 10.23 -5.27
CA PHE A 4 19.40 9.77 -4.14
C PHE A 4 20.36 10.82 -3.58
N ASP A 5 20.86 11.71 -4.43
CA ASP A 5 21.86 12.73 -4.03
C ASP A 5 21.21 13.97 -3.40
N ILE A 6 19.88 14.05 -3.39
CA ILE A 6 19.11 15.14 -2.79
C ILE A 6 18.03 14.55 -1.87
N PRO A 7 18.38 14.17 -0.62
CA PRO A 7 17.47 13.48 0.30
C PRO A 7 16.16 14.22 0.58
N SER A 8 16.15 15.54 0.47
CA SER A 8 14.94 16.37 0.64
C SER A 8 13.90 16.18 -0.47
N LEU A 9 14.30 15.65 -1.64
CA LEU A 9 13.42 15.36 -2.76
C LEU A 9 12.93 13.92 -2.78
N LEU A 10 13.45 13.05 -1.90
CA LEU A 10 12.96 11.68 -1.76
C LEU A 10 11.54 11.68 -1.18
N THR A 11 10.63 11.02 -1.84
CA THR A 11 9.30 10.75 -1.30
C THR A 11 9.38 9.80 -0.10
N ALA A 12 8.33 9.72 0.72
CA ALA A 12 8.27 8.75 1.81
C ALA A 12 8.35 7.30 1.29
N GLN A 13 7.77 7.01 0.13
CA GLN A 13 7.92 5.71 -0.53
C GLN A 13 9.37 5.44 -0.94
N ASP A 14 10.09 6.42 -1.51
CA ASP A 14 11.51 6.24 -1.86
C ASP A 14 12.36 5.94 -0.63
N LYS A 15 12.13 6.68 0.45
CA LYS A 15 12.80 6.48 1.74
C LYS A 15 12.51 5.09 2.32
N PHE A 16 11.24 4.67 2.27
CA PHE A 16 10.83 3.35 2.74
C PHE A 16 11.47 2.21 1.92
N ASP A 17 11.47 2.31 0.59
CA ASP A 17 12.10 1.32 -0.28
C ASP A 17 13.59 1.19 0.02
N ILE A 18 14.29 2.32 0.27
CA ILE A 18 15.71 2.30 0.66
C ILE A 18 15.89 1.66 2.04
N ILE A 19 15.08 2.05 3.04
CA ILE A 19 15.13 1.46 4.38
C ILE A 19 14.95 -0.05 4.27
N LEU A 20 13.91 -0.49 3.58
CA LEU A 20 13.59 -1.90 3.45
C LEU A 20 14.68 -2.67 2.71
N TYR A 21 15.24 -2.09 1.64
CA TYR A 21 16.38 -2.67 0.90
C TYR A 21 17.60 -2.87 1.82
N MET A 22 17.97 -1.87 2.61
CA MET A 22 19.11 -1.94 3.51
C MET A 22 18.89 -2.98 4.61
N TYR A 23 17.71 -3.01 5.22
CA TYR A 23 17.36 -4.01 6.24
C TYR A 23 17.26 -5.42 5.65
N LYS A 24 16.81 -5.55 4.40
CA LYS A 24 16.71 -6.84 3.72
C LYS A 24 18.08 -7.51 3.49
N ASN A 25 19.12 -6.71 3.26
CA ASN A 25 20.50 -7.19 3.15
C ASN A 25 21.00 -7.83 4.45
N GLU A 26 20.49 -7.40 5.61
CA GLU A 26 20.88 -7.90 6.93
C GLU A 26 19.91 -8.96 7.46
N PHE A 27 18.60 -8.73 7.33
CA PHE A 27 17.55 -9.51 8.00
C PHE A 27 16.68 -10.35 7.03
N GLY A 28 16.88 -10.24 5.72
CA GLY A 28 16.08 -10.99 4.75
C GLY A 28 14.58 -10.72 4.89
N TYR A 29 13.77 -11.76 5.05
CA TYR A 29 12.32 -11.67 5.21
C TYR A 29 11.87 -11.03 6.53
N GLU A 30 12.75 -10.93 7.52
CA GLU A 30 12.48 -10.24 8.79
C GLU A 30 12.71 -8.72 8.72
N ALA A 31 13.10 -8.18 7.58
CA ALA A 31 13.43 -6.76 7.43
C ALA A 31 12.31 -5.84 7.91
N LEU A 32 11.08 -6.03 7.42
CA LEU A 32 9.94 -5.21 7.85
C LEU A 32 9.57 -5.42 9.32
N PRO A 33 9.45 -6.67 9.85
CA PRO A 33 9.32 -6.92 11.28
C PRO A 33 10.36 -6.21 12.14
N GLU A 34 11.63 -6.24 11.75
CA GLU A 34 12.71 -5.59 12.50
C GLU A 34 12.59 -4.06 12.49
N VAL A 35 12.22 -3.46 11.36
CA VAL A 35 11.94 -2.02 11.27
C VAL A 35 10.77 -1.64 12.17
N ILE A 36 9.67 -2.41 12.12
CA ILE A 36 8.48 -2.17 12.95
C ILE A 36 8.85 -2.18 14.43
N LYS A 37 9.54 -3.22 14.88
CA LYS A 37 9.93 -3.40 16.29
C LYS A 37 10.90 -2.32 16.76
N LYS A 38 11.93 -2.05 15.98
CA LYS A 38 12.99 -1.09 16.34
C LYS A 38 12.45 0.31 16.54
N TYR A 39 11.48 0.72 15.74
CA TYR A 39 10.94 2.08 15.73
C TYR A 39 9.53 2.19 16.30
N ASN A 40 8.99 1.10 16.87
CA ASN A 40 7.64 1.03 17.46
C ASN A 40 6.55 1.51 16.49
N LEU A 41 6.63 1.09 15.23
CA LEU A 41 5.70 1.53 14.18
C LEU A 41 4.32 0.91 14.32
N ASP A 42 4.16 -0.09 15.17
CA ASP A 42 2.92 -0.77 15.52
C ASP A 42 2.28 -0.26 16.82
N ASP A 43 2.68 0.90 17.31
CA ASP A 43 2.02 1.57 18.42
C ASP A 43 0.73 2.27 17.97
N LEU A 44 -0.25 2.37 18.89
CA LEU A 44 -1.47 3.15 18.68
C LEU A 44 -1.14 4.65 18.62
N LYS A 45 -1.68 5.33 17.62
CA LYS A 45 -1.43 6.76 17.38
C LYS A 45 -2.72 7.52 17.17
N TYR A 46 -2.71 8.78 17.61
CA TYR A 46 -3.72 9.77 17.23
C TYR A 46 -3.25 10.47 15.96
N VAL A 47 -4.03 10.38 14.89
CA VAL A 47 -3.75 11.03 13.62
C VAL A 47 -4.84 12.06 13.35
N GLU A 48 -4.46 13.22 12.84
CA GLU A 48 -5.39 14.28 12.47
C GLU A 48 -6.42 13.75 11.45
N GLY A 49 -7.69 13.99 11.72
CA GLY A 49 -8.81 13.49 10.91
C GLY A 49 -9.37 12.13 11.32
N GLU A 50 -8.71 11.40 12.24
CA GLU A 50 -9.23 10.13 12.77
C GLU A 50 -9.92 10.32 14.12
N ALA A 51 -11.14 9.81 14.25
CA ALA A 51 -11.93 9.94 15.49
C ALA A 51 -11.41 9.08 16.66
N LYS A 52 -10.58 8.08 16.37
CA LYS A 52 -10.03 7.12 17.34
C LYS A 52 -8.56 6.84 17.06
N PRO A 53 -7.78 6.47 18.10
CA PRO A 53 -6.41 6.02 17.87
C PRO A 53 -6.40 4.81 16.94
N CYS A 54 -5.45 4.79 16.02
CA CYS A 54 -5.28 3.73 15.03
C CYS A 54 -3.82 3.29 14.89
N TYR A 55 -3.62 2.13 14.28
CA TYR A 55 -2.31 1.66 13.88
C TYR A 55 -2.00 2.19 12.47
N VAL A 56 -1.00 3.04 12.38
CA VAL A 56 -0.60 3.67 11.11
C VAL A 56 0.90 3.95 11.10
N MET A 57 1.53 3.75 9.95
CA MET A 57 2.87 4.24 9.66
C MET A 57 2.73 5.50 8.82
N THR A 58 3.26 6.61 9.31
CA THR A 58 3.14 7.91 8.65
C THR A 58 4.35 8.25 7.80
N SER A 59 4.19 9.19 6.86
CA SER A 59 5.28 9.73 6.05
C SER A 59 6.38 10.37 6.88
N GLU A 60 5.99 11.02 7.98
CA GLU A 60 6.89 11.70 8.91
C GLU A 60 7.77 10.70 9.67
N GLU A 61 7.19 9.58 10.11
CA GLU A 61 7.95 8.52 10.78
C GLU A 61 8.99 7.91 9.84
N ILE A 62 8.58 7.56 8.62
CA ILE A 62 9.50 7.01 7.61
C ILE A 62 10.63 8.00 7.29
N SER A 63 10.30 9.29 7.19
CA SER A 63 11.32 10.31 6.96
C SER A 63 12.32 10.43 8.11
N LYS A 64 11.84 10.41 9.36
CA LYS A 64 12.71 10.42 10.56
C LYS A 64 13.61 9.18 10.63
N ILE A 65 13.07 8.00 10.34
CA ILE A 65 13.85 6.76 10.32
C ILE A 65 14.96 6.83 9.29
N TYR A 66 14.64 7.30 8.08
CA TYR A 66 15.62 7.47 7.01
C TYR A 66 16.76 8.43 7.41
N GLU A 67 16.42 9.56 8.01
CA GLU A 67 17.38 10.55 8.48
C GLU A 67 18.25 10.01 9.62
N GLN A 68 17.65 9.32 10.59
CA GLN A 68 18.37 8.74 11.73
C GLN A 68 19.29 7.60 11.32
N ALA A 69 18.87 6.78 10.36
CA ALA A 69 19.66 5.65 9.88
C ALA A 69 20.93 6.11 9.12
N ASN A 70 20.90 7.28 8.51
CA ASN A 70 22.00 7.89 7.78
C ASN A 70 22.73 6.89 6.85
N PHE A 71 21.98 6.19 6.01
CA PHE A 71 22.51 5.17 5.12
C PHE A 71 23.53 5.73 4.14
N ILE A 72 24.65 5.03 4.00
CA ILE A 72 25.64 5.28 2.96
C ILE A 72 25.38 4.30 1.83
N LEU A 73 24.74 4.78 0.76
CA LEU A 73 24.40 3.95 -0.40
C LEU A 73 25.57 3.93 -1.38
N THR A 74 26.04 2.74 -1.71
CA THR A 74 26.96 2.53 -2.83
C THR A 74 26.25 2.74 -4.17
N PHE A 75 27.01 2.79 -5.25
CA PHE A 75 26.42 2.82 -6.60
C PHE A 75 25.58 1.58 -6.87
N GLU A 76 26.03 0.42 -6.40
CA GLU A 76 25.30 -0.85 -6.56
C GLU A 76 23.99 -0.83 -5.79
N ASP A 77 23.93 -0.33 -4.56
CA ASP A 77 22.71 -0.18 -3.78
C ASP A 77 21.71 0.70 -4.52
N LYS A 78 22.13 1.87 -4.99
CA LYS A 78 21.29 2.79 -5.77
C LYS A 78 20.75 2.11 -7.03
N LEU A 79 21.60 1.37 -7.74
CA LEU A 79 21.21 0.64 -8.95
C LEU A 79 20.16 -0.45 -8.62
N ASN A 80 20.38 -1.22 -7.57
CA ASN A 80 19.46 -2.28 -7.16
C ASN A 80 18.09 -1.72 -6.76
N VAL A 81 18.03 -0.63 -6.01
CA VAL A 81 16.78 0.06 -5.68
C VAL A 81 16.04 0.55 -6.94
N VAL A 82 16.77 1.08 -7.93
CA VAL A 82 16.15 1.50 -9.20
C VAL A 82 15.62 0.30 -10.00
N VAL A 83 16.40 -0.77 -10.10
CA VAL A 83 15.99 -2.01 -10.80
C VAL A 83 14.75 -2.60 -10.14
N GLN A 84 14.71 -2.64 -8.81
CA GLN A 84 13.55 -3.08 -8.05
C GLN A 84 12.32 -2.22 -8.34
N ARG A 85 12.44 -0.90 -8.34
CA ARG A 85 11.35 0.01 -8.66
C ARG A 85 10.82 -0.21 -10.09
N ILE A 86 11.70 -0.43 -11.07
CA ILE A 86 11.30 -0.76 -12.45
C ILE A 86 10.54 -2.09 -12.47
N TYR A 87 11.03 -3.11 -11.78
CA TYR A 87 10.38 -4.42 -11.72
C TYR A 87 8.99 -4.34 -11.11
N GLN A 88 8.82 -3.62 -10.01
CA GLN A 88 7.54 -3.41 -9.31
C GLN A 88 6.44 -2.93 -10.27
N HIS A 89 6.76 -1.98 -11.15
CA HIS A 89 5.80 -1.41 -12.10
C HIS A 89 5.70 -2.19 -13.42
N TYR A 90 6.70 -2.99 -13.77
CA TYR A 90 6.68 -3.75 -15.02
C TYR A 90 6.03 -5.13 -14.87
N LYS A 91 6.44 -5.90 -13.87
CA LYS A 91 5.96 -7.29 -13.63
C LYS A 91 5.55 -7.57 -12.19
N GLY A 92 6.04 -6.79 -11.25
CA GLY A 92 5.76 -6.95 -9.83
C GLY A 92 4.39 -6.43 -9.42
N TYR A 93 4.20 -6.31 -8.12
CA TYR A 93 2.94 -5.93 -7.49
C TYR A 93 2.95 -4.47 -7.02
N SER A 94 3.60 -3.58 -7.80
CA SER A 94 3.68 -2.15 -7.51
C SER A 94 4.29 -1.87 -6.11
N SER A 95 3.75 -0.90 -5.39
CA SER A 95 4.24 -0.50 -4.07
C SER A 95 4.19 -1.59 -2.98
N ILE A 96 3.43 -2.66 -3.19
CA ILE A 96 3.34 -3.80 -2.24
C ILE A 96 4.32 -4.92 -2.56
N ASP A 97 5.06 -4.85 -3.64
CA ASP A 97 5.91 -5.95 -4.11
C ASP A 97 6.95 -6.36 -3.07
N GLU A 98 7.62 -5.39 -2.45
CA GLU A 98 8.67 -5.64 -1.47
C GLU A 98 8.17 -6.08 -0.09
N ILE A 99 6.98 -5.63 0.29
CA ILE A 99 6.39 -6.03 1.57
C ILE A 99 5.72 -7.40 1.51
N ARG A 100 5.34 -7.87 0.32
CA ARG A 100 4.69 -9.16 0.09
C ARG A 100 5.53 -10.33 0.60
N ASP A 101 6.85 -10.27 0.42
CA ASP A 101 7.76 -11.35 0.78
C ASP A 101 8.26 -11.26 2.23
N MET A 102 7.79 -10.28 3.01
CA MET A 102 8.17 -10.12 4.41
C MET A 102 7.42 -11.07 5.33
N ASN A 103 7.99 -11.37 6.49
CA ASN A 103 7.36 -12.21 7.51
C ASN A 103 6.27 -11.42 8.27
N ILE A 104 5.13 -11.24 7.62
CA ILE A 104 3.92 -10.60 8.14
C ILE A 104 2.72 -11.52 7.93
N ASP A 105 1.61 -11.25 8.62
CA ASP A 105 0.41 -12.11 8.57
C ASP A 105 -0.37 -11.94 7.26
N GLY A 106 -0.27 -10.78 6.62
CA GLY A 106 -0.94 -10.50 5.35
C GLY A 106 -0.90 -9.05 4.92
N ILE A 107 -1.44 -8.79 3.72
CA ILE A 107 -1.54 -7.46 3.11
C ILE A 107 -2.95 -7.28 2.57
N SER A 108 -3.50 -6.09 2.72
CA SER A 108 -4.69 -5.62 2.02
C SER A 108 -4.33 -4.39 1.19
N GLY A 109 -4.80 -4.34 -0.03
CA GLY A 109 -4.56 -3.22 -0.93
C GLY A 109 -5.80 -2.90 -1.75
N GLY A 110 -6.10 -1.63 -1.94
CA GLY A 110 -7.29 -1.22 -2.67
C GLY A 110 -7.42 0.27 -2.86
N VAL A 111 -8.66 0.72 -2.98
CA VAL A 111 -9.03 2.12 -3.08
C VAL A 111 -9.60 2.61 -1.76
N SER A 112 -9.40 3.89 -1.46
CA SER A 112 -10.12 4.62 -0.43
C SER A 112 -11.11 5.60 -1.05
N GLY A 113 -12.04 6.10 -0.25
CA GLY A 113 -13.06 7.05 -0.69
C GLY A 113 -14.23 6.42 -1.47
N LEU A 114 -15.24 7.23 -1.76
CA LEU A 114 -16.46 6.79 -2.43
C LEU A 114 -16.35 6.93 -3.95
N PRO A 115 -16.91 5.98 -4.73
CA PRO A 115 -17.00 6.10 -6.18
C PRO A 115 -17.81 7.32 -6.61
N GLU A 116 -17.41 8.00 -7.69
CA GLU A 116 -18.19 9.12 -8.26
C GLU A 116 -19.63 8.75 -8.63
N SER A 117 -19.83 7.49 -9.05
CA SER A 117 -21.17 6.96 -9.35
C SER A 117 -22.09 6.91 -8.12
N PHE A 118 -21.54 6.64 -6.95
CA PHE A 118 -22.29 6.66 -5.69
C PHE A 118 -22.62 8.11 -5.29
N LEU A 119 -21.64 9.00 -5.40
CA LEU A 119 -21.82 10.44 -5.12
C LEU A 119 -22.87 11.08 -6.01
N SER A 120 -22.96 10.67 -7.29
CA SER A 120 -23.97 11.17 -8.23
C SER A 120 -25.37 10.58 -7.97
N GLN A 121 -25.50 9.38 -7.42
CA GLN A 121 -26.79 8.79 -7.02
C GLN A 121 -27.33 9.43 -5.74
N VAL A 122 -26.47 9.65 -4.75
CA VAL A 122 -26.83 10.33 -3.51
C VAL A 122 -27.23 11.80 -3.80
N ALA A 123 -26.57 12.46 -4.75
CA ALA A 123 -26.88 13.82 -5.17
C ALA A 123 -28.31 14.00 -5.73
N GLN A 124 -28.99 12.93 -6.09
CA GLN A 124 -30.38 12.99 -6.60
C GLN A 124 -31.45 12.75 -5.53
N THR A 125 -31.06 12.40 -4.28
CA THR A 125 -32.03 11.84 -3.32
C THR A 125 -32.39 12.73 -2.13
N ASP A 126 -31.55 13.64 -1.65
CA ASP A 126 -31.93 14.58 -0.58
C ASP A 126 -30.87 15.67 -0.32
N GLY A 127 -31.31 16.94 -0.27
CA GLY A 127 -30.41 18.09 -0.25
C GLY A 127 -29.64 18.33 1.07
N ASP A 128 -30.17 17.90 2.23
CA ASP A 128 -29.54 18.13 3.54
C ASP A 128 -28.50 17.06 3.88
N TYR A 129 -28.76 15.81 3.53
CA TYR A 129 -27.81 14.71 3.64
C TYR A 129 -26.59 14.90 2.71
N LEU A 130 -26.81 15.57 1.60
CA LEU A 130 -25.78 15.91 0.61
C LEU A 130 -24.74 16.89 1.13
N ASN A 131 -25.13 17.87 1.92
CA ASN A 131 -24.15 18.84 2.45
C ASN A 131 -23.18 18.17 3.42
N GLU A 132 -23.66 17.27 4.28
CA GLU A 132 -22.84 16.54 5.23
C GLU A 132 -21.89 15.53 4.53
N VAL A 133 -22.37 14.84 3.49
CA VAL A 133 -21.56 13.93 2.67
C VAL A 133 -20.61 14.68 1.73
N MET A 134 -20.99 15.88 1.26
CA MET A 134 -20.17 16.70 0.36
C MET A 134 -19.07 17.47 1.10
N GLU A 135 -19.25 17.78 2.39
CA GLU A 135 -18.18 18.35 3.23
C GLU A 135 -17.06 17.34 3.52
N HIS A 136 -17.37 16.03 3.44
CA HIS A 136 -16.40 14.95 3.64
C HIS A 136 -16.05 14.21 2.34
N LYS A 137 -16.09 14.89 1.19
CA LYS A 137 -15.63 14.33 -0.09
C LYS A 137 -14.15 13.96 0.00
N VAL A 138 -13.88 12.71 0.35
CA VAL A 138 -12.57 12.13 0.11
C VAL A 138 -12.58 11.61 -1.33
N PRO A 139 -11.81 12.19 -2.25
CA PRO A 139 -11.67 11.69 -3.61
C PRO A 139 -11.25 10.23 -3.57
N ARG A 140 -11.75 9.42 -4.48
CA ARG A 140 -11.30 8.04 -4.61
C ARG A 140 -9.80 8.01 -4.90
N ALA A 141 -9.03 7.40 -4.02
CA ALA A 141 -7.59 7.28 -4.12
C ALA A 141 -7.17 5.80 -4.07
N CYS A 142 -6.09 5.47 -4.77
CA CYS A 142 -5.51 4.11 -4.76
C CYS A 142 -4.43 3.99 -3.69
N ASP A 143 -4.76 4.37 -2.45
CA ASP A 143 -3.85 4.53 -1.31
C ASP A 143 -4.24 3.71 -0.08
N SER A 144 -5.24 2.85 -0.20
CA SER A 144 -5.66 1.97 0.90
C SER A 144 -4.76 0.74 0.95
N ILE A 145 -3.61 0.86 1.63
CA ILE A 145 -2.65 -0.23 1.81
C ILE A 145 -2.46 -0.48 3.30
N TRP A 146 -2.69 -1.72 3.70
CA TRP A 146 -2.62 -2.18 5.08
C TRP A 146 -1.78 -3.45 5.16
N ILE A 147 -1.04 -3.60 6.24
CA ILE A 147 -0.43 -4.88 6.63
C ILE A 147 -1.10 -5.42 7.89
N PHE A 148 -1.14 -6.74 7.97
CA PHE A 148 -1.53 -7.46 9.19
C PHE A 148 -0.26 -7.97 9.84
N PHE A 149 -0.05 -7.59 11.09
CA PHE A 149 1.16 -7.94 11.82
C PHE A 149 0.85 -8.11 13.30
N GLN A 150 1.08 -9.34 13.83
CA GLN A 150 0.85 -9.70 15.23
C GLN A 150 -0.54 -9.30 15.76
N GLY A 151 -1.58 -9.58 14.96
CA GLY A 151 -2.96 -9.28 15.31
C GLY A 151 -3.36 -7.81 15.16
N LYS A 152 -2.50 -6.96 14.63
CA LYS A 152 -2.76 -5.54 14.35
C LYS A 152 -2.94 -5.32 12.86
N SER A 153 -3.87 -4.42 12.49
CA SER A 153 -4.03 -3.92 11.12
C SER A 153 -3.37 -2.54 11.05
N ILE A 154 -2.26 -2.44 10.35
CA ILE A 154 -1.43 -1.22 10.30
C ILE A 154 -1.55 -0.61 8.91
N ARG A 155 -2.06 0.63 8.82
CA ARG A 155 -2.12 1.38 7.57
C ARG A 155 -0.74 1.92 7.20
N LEU A 156 -0.37 1.77 5.92
CA LEU A 156 0.83 2.37 5.36
C LEU A 156 0.42 3.66 4.61
N ALA A 157 0.29 4.77 5.35
CA ALA A 157 -0.30 6.02 4.83
C ALA A 157 0.55 6.72 3.75
N PHE A 158 1.79 6.29 3.57
CA PHE A 158 2.73 6.82 2.58
C PHE A 158 2.80 6.00 1.28
N LEU A 159 2.11 4.86 1.21
CA LEU A 159 2.08 4.02 0.01
C LEU A 159 0.80 4.23 -0.79
N SER A 160 0.94 4.14 -2.10
CA SER A 160 -0.17 4.22 -3.05
C SER A 160 0.16 3.38 -4.28
N PHE A 161 -0.86 2.87 -4.97
CA PHE A 161 -0.72 2.32 -6.32
C PHE A 161 -0.56 3.42 -7.38
N GLY A 162 -0.77 4.69 -6.98
CA GLY A 162 -0.61 5.86 -7.84
C GLY A 162 -1.73 6.06 -8.86
N SER A 163 -2.37 5.00 -9.34
CA SER A 163 -3.50 5.06 -10.26
C SER A 163 -4.37 3.81 -10.23
N GLU A 164 -5.63 3.94 -10.62
CA GLU A 164 -6.55 2.81 -10.77
C GLU A 164 -6.07 1.82 -11.85
N ALA A 165 -5.41 2.29 -12.89
CA ALA A 165 -4.84 1.44 -13.93
C ALA A 165 -3.75 0.52 -13.37
N GLU A 166 -2.88 1.05 -12.51
CA GLU A 166 -1.84 0.27 -11.85
C GLU A 166 -2.43 -0.73 -10.85
N LEU A 167 -3.39 -0.33 -10.03
CA LEU A 167 -4.12 -1.24 -9.14
C LEU A 167 -4.78 -2.39 -9.94
N LYS A 168 -5.47 -2.07 -11.05
CA LYS A 168 -6.05 -3.09 -11.93
C LYS A 168 -4.99 -4.02 -12.51
N ARG A 169 -3.83 -3.51 -12.90
CA ARG A 169 -2.71 -4.33 -13.38
C ARG A 169 -2.24 -5.31 -12.31
N VAL A 170 -2.05 -4.85 -11.08
CA VAL A 170 -1.65 -5.70 -9.94
C VAL A 170 -2.72 -6.76 -9.68
N CYS A 171 -3.98 -6.39 -9.58
CA CYS A 171 -5.09 -7.33 -9.40
C CYS A 171 -5.13 -8.37 -10.52
N GLN A 172 -4.90 -7.96 -11.79
CA GLN A 172 -4.85 -8.86 -12.92
C GLN A 172 -3.70 -9.87 -12.82
N ASN A 173 -2.51 -9.44 -12.38
CA ASN A 173 -1.39 -10.34 -12.18
C ASN A 173 -1.72 -11.40 -11.10
N ILE A 174 -2.45 -11.02 -10.06
CA ILE A 174 -2.87 -11.90 -8.98
C ILE A 174 -3.92 -12.91 -9.47
N TYR A 175 -5.05 -12.46 -10.02
CA TYR A 175 -6.15 -13.37 -10.34
C TYR A 175 -5.94 -14.17 -11.62
N LYS A 176 -5.03 -13.77 -12.50
CA LYS A 176 -4.66 -14.54 -13.71
C LYS A 176 -3.62 -15.63 -13.43
N TYR A 177 -2.92 -15.55 -12.33
CA TYR A 177 -2.03 -16.62 -11.89
C TYR A 177 -2.84 -17.90 -11.71
N ASN A 178 -2.34 -19.05 -12.15
CA ASN A 178 -3.06 -20.35 -12.16
C ASN A 178 -4.41 -20.36 -12.92
N ASN A 179 -4.69 -19.33 -13.71
CA ASN A 179 -5.86 -19.24 -14.57
C ASN A 179 -7.23 -19.50 -13.88
N PRO A 180 -7.57 -18.82 -12.74
CA PRO A 180 -8.83 -19.05 -12.01
C PRO A 180 -10.07 -18.52 -12.75
N GLY A 181 -9.90 -18.00 -13.97
CA GLY A 181 -10.94 -17.39 -14.80
C GLY A 181 -10.99 -15.86 -14.66
N GLN A 182 -11.88 -15.23 -15.43
CA GLN A 182 -12.01 -13.77 -15.45
C GLN A 182 -12.94 -13.26 -14.34
N LEU A 183 -12.65 -12.05 -13.84
CA LEU A 183 -13.62 -11.26 -13.09
C LEU A 183 -14.63 -10.64 -14.06
N SER A 184 -15.89 -10.68 -13.71
CA SER A 184 -17.01 -10.11 -14.48
C SER A 184 -18.04 -9.47 -13.54
N ASP A 185 -19.02 -8.79 -14.10
CA ASP A 185 -20.10 -8.19 -13.30
C ASP A 185 -20.98 -9.24 -12.61
N THR A 186 -21.01 -10.47 -13.16
CA THR A 186 -21.73 -11.61 -12.55
C THR A 186 -20.83 -12.46 -11.63
N ASN A 187 -19.51 -12.28 -11.69
CA ASN A 187 -18.54 -13.00 -10.88
C ASN A 187 -17.48 -11.99 -10.36
N GLY A 188 -17.86 -11.27 -9.32
CA GLY A 188 -17.15 -10.08 -8.84
C GLY A 188 -16.00 -10.35 -7.93
N TYR A 189 -15.68 -11.60 -7.59
CA TYR A 189 -14.49 -11.93 -6.80
C TYR A 189 -13.78 -13.17 -7.34
N LYS A 190 -12.49 -13.28 -7.04
CA LYS A 190 -11.66 -14.46 -7.30
C LYS A 190 -10.79 -14.76 -6.10
N ILE A 191 -10.72 -16.04 -5.77
CA ILE A 191 -9.77 -16.56 -4.79
C ILE A 191 -8.69 -17.31 -5.58
N ASN A 192 -7.44 -17.02 -5.27
CA ASN A 192 -6.30 -17.68 -5.92
C ASN A 192 -5.26 -18.10 -4.87
N GLU A 193 -4.48 -19.11 -5.21
CA GLU A 193 -3.31 -19.54 -4.45
C GLU A 193 -2.07 -19.20 -5.26
N MET A 194 -1.18 -18.42 -4.68
CA MET A 194 0.06 -17.99 -5.31
C MET A 194 1.13 -19.08 -5.19
N LYS A 195 2.23 -18.93 -5.94
CA LYS A 195 3.33 -19.92 -5.97
C LYS A 195 3.97 -20.19 -4.62
N ASP A 196 3.96 -19.20 -3.74
CA ASP A 196 4.48 -19.28 -2.36
C ASP A 196 3.48 -19.88 -1.36
N GLY A 197 2.29 -20.32 -1.83
CA GLY A 197 1.21 -20.84 -1.00
C GLY A 197 0.30 -19.76 -0.39
N SER A 198 0.57 -18.49 -0.63
CA SER A 198 -0.27 -17.39 -0.16
C SER A 198 -1.64 -17.46 -0.82
N ARG A 199 -2.71 -17.25 -0.04
CA ARG A 199 -4.07 -17.11 -0.55
C ARG A 199 -4.41 -15.65 -0.76
N VAL A 200 -4.93 -15.34 -1.94
CA VAL A 200 -5.27 -13.97 -2.33
C VAL A 200 -6.72 -13.92 -2.80
N VAL A 201 -7.43 -12.89 -2.35
CA VAL A 201 -8.78 -12.58 -2.80
C VAL A 201 -8.75 -11.26 -3.52
N VAL A 202 -9.29 -11.22 -4.75
CA VAL A 202 -9.49 -9.99 -5.53
C VAL A 202 -10.98 -9.77 -5.67
N VAL A 203 -11.45 -8.59 -5.28
CA VAL A 203 -12.87 -8.21 -5.30
C VAL A 203 -13.05 -6.94 -6.14
N ARG A 204 -14.09 -6.92 -6.97
CA ARG A 204 -14.48 -5.75 -7.75
C ARG A 204 -15.42 -4.83 -6.95
N PRO A 205 -15.48 -3.53 -7.28
CA PRO A 205 -16.36 -2.57 -6.60
C PRO A 205 -17.84 -2.93 -6.54
N SER A 206 -18.39 -3.69 -7.50
CA SER A 206 -19.78 -4.16 -7.44
C SER A 206 -20.06 -5.18 -6.32
N PHE A 207 -19.00 -5.75 -5.73
CA PHE A 207 -19.03 -6.75 -4.64
C PHE A 207 -18.24 -6.31 -3.41
N SER A 208 -17.71 -5.11 -3.44
CA SER A 208 -17.02 -4.46 -2.33
C SER A 208 -17.56 -3.05 -2.20
N GLU A 209 -17.80 -2.59 -0.99
CA GLU A 209 -18.26 -1.23 -0.70
C GLU A 209 -17.16 -0.18 -0.92
N THR A 210 -15.92 -0.63 -1.15
CA THR A 210 -14.75 0.24 -1.38
C THR A 210 -13.99 -0.17 -2.63
#